data_e9518c8d53053500628809e4bd6c8283
#
_entry.id   e9518c8d53053500628809e4bd6c8283
#
_cell.length_a   1.000
_cell.length_b   1.000
_cell.length_c   1.000
_cell.angle_alpha   90.00
_cell.angle_beta   90.00
_cell.angle_gamma   90.00
#
_symmetry.space_group_name_H-M   'P 1'
#
loop_
_entity.id
_entity.type
_entity.pdbx_description
1 polymer ?
#
loop_
_entity_poly.entity_id
_entity_poly.type
_entity_poly.pdbx_seq_one_letter_code
_entity_poly.pdbx_strand_id
1 'polypeptide(L)'
;DVAPSRGLGDVYKRQIQDIAPHKYYVDYQPSVPNDTDLVLIYGHHTIMCNFEDPEIRYPSIAEIAAVFPEIKEKAKFLFRIDETDYYELRSPQLPEFGIWKYENTLILRSAVPGWLGFAGITGYQIHTWYTDHTYCGRCGTKMHAPGNERAMQCPSCGALSYPVICPSVIVAITDGDRLLLTKYAPSHSSHRQYALVAGYTEVGETLEQTVHREVMEEVGLKVKNLRYYKSQPWSFSGSLLAGFYCDVDGDPSITLDREELSVAEWFDRASLPETPNLISLTGEMIECFRQGKEPKQN
;
A
#
# COMPACT_ATOMS: atom_id res chain seq x y z
N ASP A 1 -1.64 1.61 38.46
CA ASP A 1 -1.69 1.76 37.01
C ASP A 1 -0.65 2.77 36.57
N VAL A 2 0.51 2.27 36.16
CA VAL A 2 1.59 3.09 35.60
C VAL A 2 1.49 2.96 34.09
N ALA A 3 1.12 4.04 33.39
CA ALA A 3 1.13 4.11 31.95
C ALA A 3 2.57 3.87 31.43
N PRO A 4 2.79 2.99 30.46
CA PRO A 4 4.13 2.79 29.91
C PRO A 4 4.60 4.07 29.23
N SER A 5 5.81 4.51 29.59
CA SER A 5 6.50 5.64 28.99
C SER A 5 6.62 5.45 27.49
N ARG A 6 5.99 6.33 26.71
CA ARG A 6 6.15 6.41 25.27
C ARG A 6 7.56 6.92 24.96
N GLY A 7 8.49 6.01 24.76
CA GLY A 7 9.81 6.37 24.25
C GLY A 7 9.74 6.85 22.81
N LEU A 8 10.48 7.91 22.47
CA LEU A 8 10.64 8.47 21.13
C LEU A 8 11.11 7.43 20.06
N GLY A 9 11.48 6.20 20.47
CA GLY A 9 11.88 5.12 19.58
C GLY A 9 10.76 4.38 18.85
N ASP A 10 9.49 4.53 19.27
CA ASP A 10 8.36 3.80 18.66
C ASP A 10 7.73 4.51 17.44
N VAL A 11 8.04 5.78 17.22
CA VAL A 11 7.47 6.59 16.12
C VAL A 11 7.98 6.12 14.75
N TYR A 12 9.16 5.47 14.68
CA TYR A 12 9.81 5.05 13.44
C TYR A 12 9.57 3.58 13.02
N LYS A 13 8.71 2.84 13.73
CA LYS A 13 8.52 1.38 13.53
C LYS A 13 7.10 0.99 13.12
N ARG A 14 6.32 1.90 12.54
CA ARG A 14 4.92 1.62 12.18
C ARG A 14 4.79 1.40 10.68
N GLN A 15 4.02 0.38 10.31
CA GLN A 15 3.56 0.24 8.92
C GLN A 15 2.69 1.44 8.54
N ILE A 16 2.57 1.74 7.24
CA ILE A 16 1.85 2.93 6.77
C ILE A 16 0.39 2.99 7.25
N GLN A 17 -0.27 1.84 7.43
CA GLN A 17 -1.65 1.76 7.94
C GLN A 17 -1.75 1.81 9.47
N ASP A 18 -0.62 1.78 10.20
CA ASP A 18 -0.62 1.83 11.67
C ASP A 18 -0.75 3.30 12.15
N ILE A 19 -1.88 3.89 11.87
CA ILE A 19 -2.16 5.31 12.12
C ILE A 19 -2.63 5.65 13.53
N ALA A 20 -2.68 4.68 14.46
CA ALA A 20 -3.11 4.95 15.83
C ALA A 20 -2.34 6.15 16.47
N PRO A 21 -2.98 7.06 17.21
CA PRO A 21 -4.34 6.90 17.78
C PRO A 21 -5.49 7.25 16.83
N HIS A 22 -5.19 7.71 15.61
CA HIS A 22 -6.20 8.07 14.59
C HIS A 22 -7.02 6.86 14.18
N LYS A 23 -8.30 7.08 13.85
CA LYS A 23 -9.24 6.04 13.42
C LYS A 23 -9.64 6.25 11.97
N TYR A 24 -9.47 5.20 11.17
CA TYR A 24 -9.89 5.17 9.77
C TYR A 24 -11.28 4.55 9.66
N TYR A 25 -12.22 5.25 9.00
CA TYR A 25 -13.58 4.81 8.77
C TYR A 25 -13.78 4.58 7.26
N VAL A 26 -14.19 3.37 6.92
CA VAL A 26 -14.37 2.89 5.54
C VAL A 26 -15.81 2.99 5.05
N ASP A 27 -16.75 3.30 5.93
CA ASP A 27 -18.17 3.38 5.61
C ASP A 27 -18.39 4.42 4.51
N TYR A 28 -18.99 3.99 3.41
CA TYR A 28 -19.30 4.88 2.29
C TYR A 28 -20.58 5.65 2.59
N GLN A 29 -20.43 6.79 3.25
CA GLN A 29 -21.50 7.71 3.62
C GLN A 29 -21.23 9.10 3.03
N PRO A 30 -21.48 9.31 1.71
CA PRO A 30 -21.26 10.60 1.09
C PRO A 30 -22.03 11.71 1.80
N SER A 31 -21.34 12.74 2.22
CA SER A 31 -21.88 13.96 2.86
C SER A 31 -21.55 15.18 2.01
N VAL A 32 -22.20 16.30 2.32
CA VAL A 32 -21.80 17.59 1.76
C VAL A 32 -20.51 18.04 2.45
N PRO A 33 -19.45 18.39 1.70
CA PRO A 33 -18.19 18.80 2.30
C PRO A 33 -18.29 20.02 3.19
N ASN A 34 -17.67 19.97 4.37
CA ASN A 34 -17.46 21.13 5.24
C ASN A 34 -16.19 21.90 4.82
N ASP A 35 -16.09 23.16 5.24
CA ASP A 35 -14.95 24.01 4.88
C ASP A 35 -13.59 23.48 5.39
N THR A 36 -13.60 22.73 6.50
CA THR A 36 -12.42 22.14 7.14
C THR A 36 -12.04 20.75 6.63
N ASP A 37 -12.91 20.10 5.84
CA ASP A 37 -12.61 18.81 5.24
C ASP A 37 -11.49 18.92 4.22
N LEU A 38 -10.76 17.82 4.00
CA LEU A 38 -9.57 17.82 3.16
C LEU A 38 -9.84 17.31 1.75
N VAL A 39 -9.16 17.92 0.78
CA VAL A 39 -9.28 17.57 -0.64
C VAL A 39 -7.98 16.96 -1.13
N LEU A 40 -8.08 15.74 -1.67
CA LEU A 40 -7.00 15.04 -2.35
C LEU A 40 -7.17 15.23 -3.86
N ILE A 41 -6.18 15.84 -4.50
CA ILE A 41 -6.18 16.13 -5.94
C ILE A 41 -4.98 15.42 -6.55
N TYR A 42 -5.24 14.53 -7.51
CA TYR A 42 -4.22 13.67 -8.09
C TYR A 42 -3.95 14.00 -9.55
N GLY A 43 -2.71 13.81 -9.94
CA GLY A 43 -2.26 13.69 -11.32
C GLY A 43 -1.67 12.28 -11.56
N HIS A 44 -1.00 12.11 -12.69
CA HIS A 44 -0.32 10.85 -13.00
C HIS A 44 0.89 10.67 -12.05
N HIS A 45 0.78 9.74 -11.11
CA HIS A 45 1.75 9.48 -10.02
C HIS A 45 2.06 10.71 -9.16
N THR A 46 1.17 11.69 -9.10
CA THR A 46 1.37 12.90 -8.30
C THR A 46 0.14 13.21 -7.44
N ILE A 47 0.38 13.97 -6.35
CA ILE A 47 -0.65 14.47 -5.45
C ILE A 47 -0.39 15.94 -5.15
N MET A 48 -1.45 16.76 -5.16
CA MET A 48 -1.36 18.16 -4.76
C MET A 48 -1.27 18.24 -3.22
N CYS A 49 -0.17 18.82 -2.74
CA CYS A 49 0.07 19.02 -1.32
C CYS A 49 0.98 20.22 -1.08
N ASN A 50 1.11 20.65 0.16
CA ASN A 50 2.28 21.38 0.64
C ASN A 50 3.20 20.38 1.31
N PHE A 51 4.41 20.21 0.75
CA PHE A 51 5.40 19.25 1.27
C PHE A 51 6.70 19.98 1.58
N GLU A 52 7.07 19.97 2.88
CA GLU A 52 8.33 20.48 3.40
C GLU A 52 9.02 19.31 4.12
N ASP A 53 9.82 18.56 3.38
CA ASP A 53 10.39 17.27 3.75
C ASP A 53 10.80 17.17 5.24
N PRO A 54 10.19 16.27 6.02
CA PRO A 54 9.19 15.25 5.65
C PRO A 54 7.72 15.65 5.89
N GLU A 55 7.41 16.91 6.26
CA GLU A 55 6.08 17.34 6.66
C GLU A 55 5.15 17.52 5.45
N ILE A 56 3.92 16.98 5.56
CA ILE A 56 2.91 17.07 4.50
C ILE A 56 1.60 17.66 5.02
N ARG A 57 0.93 18.43 4.15
CA ARG A 57 -0.43 18.96 4.34
C ARG A 57 -1.21 18.86 3.05
N TYR A 58 -2.53 18.67 3.18
CA TYR A 58 -3.48 18.72 2.06
C TYR A 58 -4.36 19.97 2.16
N PRO A 59 -4.82 20.52 1.03
CA PRO A 59 -5.71 21.66 1.05
C PRO A 59 -7.08 21.30 1.62
N SER A 60 -7.67 22.23 2.35
CA SER A 60 -9.05 22.16 2.81
C SER A 60 -10.04 22.53 1.71
N ILE A 61 -11.31 22.19 1.89
CA ILE A 61 -12.41 22.66 1.01
C ILE A 61 -12.42 24.16 0.91
N ALA A 62 -12.22 24.90 2.02
CA ALA A 62 -12.20 26.37 2.00
C ALA A 62 -11.06 26.94 1.16
N GLU A 63 -9.85 26.35 1.25
CA GLU A 63 -8.69 26.78 0.46
C GLU A 63 -8.88 26.52 -1.04
N ILE A 64 -9.47 25.39 -1.41
CA ILE A 64 -9.80 25.10 -2.81
C ILE A 64 -10.92 26.00 -3.29
N ALA A 65 -11.95 26.29 -2.47
CA ALA A 65 -13.07 27.17 -2.87
C ALA A 65 -12.61 28.57 -3.25
N ALA A 66 -11.50 29.06 -2.73
CA ALA A 66 -10.92 30.34 -3.09
C ALA A 66 -10.49 30.44 -4.57
N VAL A 67 -10.13 29.32 -5.20
CA VAL A 67 -9.68 29.21 -6.61
C VAL A 67 -10.67 28.41 -7.47
N PHE A 68 -11.49 27.58 -6.87
CA PHE A 68 -12.51 26.77 -7.52
C PHE A 68 -13.79 26.72 -6.68
N PRO A 69 -14.69 27.72 -6.81
CA PRO A 69 -15.89 27.87 -5.99
C PRO A 69 -16.85 26.66 -6.03
N GLU A 70 -16.85 25.89 -7.13
CA GLU A 70 -17.73 24.73 -7.33
C GLU A 70 -17.24 23.47 -6.59
N ILE A 71 -16.19 23.56 -5.77
CA ILE A 71 -15.57 22.38 -5.13
C ILE A 71 -16.58 21.54 -4.35
N LYS A 72 -17.48 22.14 -3.60
CA LYS A 72 -18.46 21.42 -2.77
C LYS A 72 -19.41 20.54 -3.59
N GLU A 73 -19.68 20.93 -4.83
CA GLU A 73 -20.53 20.17 -5.75
C GLU A 73 -19.75 19.05 -6.49
N LYS A 74 -18.48 19.31 -6.77
CA LYS A 74 -17.60 18.46 -7.59
C LYS A 74 -16.82 17.44 -6.77
N ALA A 75 -16.51 17.74 -5.52
CA ALA A 75 -15.78 16.83 -4.63
C ALA A 75 -16.57 15.53 -4.38
N LYS A 76 -15.84 14.41 -4.37
CA LYS A 76 -16.40 13.09 -4.13
C LYS A 76 -15.81 12.52 -2.86
N PHE A 77 -16.68 12.08 -1.96
CA PHE A 77 -16.31 11.47 -0.69
C PHE A 77 -15.43 10.24 -0.91
N LEU A 78 -14.31 10.18 -0.18
CA LEU A 78 -13.41 9.04 -0.16
C LEU A 78 -13.58 8.21 1.12
N PHE A 79 -13.25 8.77 2.25
CA PHE A 79 -13.26 8.14 3.57
C PHE A 79 -13.17 9.22 4.66
N ARG A 80 -13.20 8.75 5.92
CA ARG A 80 -13.01 9.62 7.09
C ARG A 80 -11.83 9.13 7.93
N ILE A 81 -11.06 10.08 8.46
CA ILE A 81 -10.10 9.81 9.55
C ILE A 81 -10.47 10.72 10.72
N ASP A 82 -10.76 10.14 11.87
CA ASP A 82 -11.35 10.81 13.04
C ASP A 82 -12.62 11.56 12.64
N GLU A 83 -12.66 12.88 12.86
CA GLU A 83 -13.80 13.74 12.51
C GLU A 83 -13.64 14.44 11.14
N THR A 84 -12.56 14.16 10.40
CA THR A 84 -12.27 14.81 9.12
C THR A 84 -12.65 13.92 7.96
N ASP A 85 -13.52 14.41 7.08
CA ASP A 85 -13.84 13.78 5.82
C ASP A 85 -12.80 14.12 4.76
N TYR A 86 -12.46 13.13 3.94
CA TYR A 86 -11.55 13.26 2.81
C TYR A 86 -12.32 13.15 1.52
N TYR A 87 -12.09 14.11 0.64
CA TYR A 87 -12.73 14.19 -0.66
C TYR A 87 -11.70 14.16 -1.77
N GLU A 88 -12.12 13.76 -2.95
CA GLU A 88 -11.35 13.82 -4.18
C GLU A 88 -11.97 14.81 -5.14
N LEU A 89 -11.14 15.66 -5.79
CA LEU A 89 -11.50 16.39 -6.98
C LEU A 89 -10.83 15.73 -8.20
N ARG A 90 -11.63 15.02 -9.01
CA ARG A 90 -11.14 14.33 -10.21
C ARG A 90 -11.11 15.20 -11.47
N SER A 91 -12.00 16.19 -11.55
CA SER A 91 -12.13 17.05 -12.72
C SER A 91 -12.83 18.35 -12.35
N PRO A 92 -12.30 19.51 -12.82
CA PRO A 92 -11.08 19.65 -13.59
C PRO A 92 -9.82 19.40 -12.74
N GLN A 93 -8.69 19.08 -13.39
CA GLN A 93 -7.39 19.13 -12.72
C GLN A 93 -7.02 20.58 -12.49
N LEU A 94 -6.77 20.95 -11.24
CA LEU A 94 -6.42 22.31 -10.89
C LEU A 94 -4.93 22.60 -11.19
N PRO A 95 -4.58 23.80 -11.65
CA PRO A 95 -3.18 24.21 -11.68
C PRO A 95 -2.62 24.36 -10.26
N GLU A 96 -1.32 24.31 -10.12
CA GLU A 96 -0.66 24.69 -8.87
C GLU A 96 -0.96 26.13 -8.48
N PHE A 97 -1.18 26.38 -7.19
CA PHE A 97 -1.48 27.72 -6.68
C PHE A 97 -0.97 27.89 -5.25
N GLY A 98 -0.55 29.09 -4.89
CA GLY A 98 -0.04 29.41 -3.57
C GLY A 98 1.09 28.45 -3.15
N ILE A 99 0.88 27.75 -2.04
CA ILE A 99 1.81 26.74 -1.50
C ILE A 99 1.53 25.32 -2.03
N TRP A 100 0.43 25.13 -2.77
CA TRP A 100 -0.05 23.82 -3.23
C TRP A 100 0.63 23.43 -4.54
N LYS A 101 1.43 22.34 -4.50
CA LYS A 101 2.22 21.80 -5.60
C LYS A 101 1.90 20.34 -5.84
N TYR A 102 2.16 19.86 -7.05
CA TYR A 102 2.08 18.43 -7.36
C TYR A 102 3.42 17.75 -7.05
N GLU A 103 3.40 16.90 -6.05
CA GLU A 103 4.54 16.09 -5.65
C GLU A 103 4.34 14.62 -6.04
N ASN A 104 5.45 13.90 -6.27
CA ASN A 104 5.38 12.48 -6.57
C ASN A 104 4.81 11.69 -5.38
N THR A 105 3.87 10.77 -5.64
CA THR A 105 3.23 9.96 -4.58
C THR A 105 4.20 9.13 -3.75
N LEU A 106 5.43 8.91 -4.20
CA LEU A 106 6.45 8.20 -3.42
C LEU A 106 6.86 8.94 -2.13
N ILE A 107 6.70 10.26 -2.04
CA ILE A 107 6.95 11.02 -0.81
C ILE A 107 6.08 10.53 0.35
N LEU A 108 4.91 9.98 0.04
CA LEU A 108 3.96 9.48 1.04
C LEU A 108 4.52 8.32 1.88
N ARG A 109 5.62 7.69 1.42
CA ARG A 109 6.31 6.64 2.18
C ARG A 109 7.03 7.16 3.42
N SER A 110 7.42 8.43 3.41
CA SER A 110 8.18 9.07 4.51
C SER A 110 7.49 10.29 5.07
N ALA A 111 6.29 10.62 4.57
CA ALA A 111 5.54 11.80 4.98
C ALA A 111 5.19 11.80 6.47
N VAL A 112 5.31 12.96 7.10
CA VAL A 112 4.95 13.21 8.50
C VAL A 112 3.86 14.27 8.56
N PRO A 113 2.81 14.05 9.35
CA PRO A 113 2.54 12.84 10.14
C PRO A 113 2.12 11.66 9.25
N GLY A 114 2.51 10.42 9.65
CA GLY A 114 2.32 9.22 8.84
C GLY A 114 0.86 8.93 8.45
N TRP A 115 -0.12 9.35 9.27
CA TRP A 115 -1.53 9.18 8.95
C TRP A 115 -1.99 10.02 7.74
N LEU A 116 -1.34 11.17 7.44
CA LEU A 116 -1.56 11.90 6.19
C LEU A 116 -0.92 11.18 5.00
N GLY A 117 0.27 10.57 5.17
CA GLY A 117 0.84 9.69 4.16
C GLY A 117 -0.10 8.53 3.80
N PHE A 118 -0.68 7.87 4.82
CA PHE A 118 -1.69 6.83 4.65
C PHE A 118 -2.93 7.36 3.92
N ALA A 119 -3.46 8.53 4.33
CA ALA A 119 -4.62 9.13 3.67
C ALA A 119 -4.36 9.40 2.18
N GLY A 120 -3.21 10.01 1.87
CA GLY A 120 -2.83 10.33 0.49
C GLY A 120 -2.71 9.10 -0.39
N ILE A 121 -2.02 8.03 0.06
CA ILE A 121 -1.84 6.86 -0.78
C ILE A 121 -3.10 6.00 -0.88
N THR A 122 -3.91 5.93 0.17
CA THR A 122 -5.20 5.24 0.15
C THR A 122 -6.17 5.92 -0.82
N GLY A 123 -6.22 7.26 -0.77
CA GLY A 123 -7.00 8.04 -1.73
C GLY A 123 -6.50 7.86 -3.16
N TYR A 124 -5.18 7.76 -3.37
CA TYR A 124 -4.59 7.51 -4.69
C TYR A 124 -5.04 6.17 -5.29
N GLN A 125 -5.08 5.10 -4.51
CA GLN A 125 -5.59 3.81 -4.97
C GLN A 125 -7.05 3.91 -5.41
N ILE A 126 -7.89 4.62 -4.65
CA ILE A 126 -9.30 4.84 -5.01
C ILE A 126 -9.41 5.71 -6.28
N HIS A 127 -8.58 6.76 -6.40
CA HIS A 127 -8.50 7.62 -7.58
C HIS A 127 -8.16 6.82 -8.85
N THR A 128 -7.12 6.00 -8.78
CA THR A 128 -6.67 5.14 -9.90
C THR A 128 -7.81 4.23 -10.34
N TRP A 129 -8.46 3.54 -9.39
CA TRP A 129 -9.60 2.70 -9.72
C TRP A 129 -10.74 3.47 -10.40
N TYR A 130 -11.11 4.66 -9.93
CA TYR A 130 -12.14 5.48 -10.58
C TYR A 130 -11.73 5.91 -11.98
N THR A 131 -10.46 6.23 -12.19
CA THR A 131 -9.91 6.67 -13.49
C THR A 131 -9.95 5.52 -14.48
N ASP A 132 -9.49 4.34 -14.09
CA ASP A 132 -9.43 3.13 -14.91
C ASP A 132 -10.83 2.62 -15.27
N HIS A 133 -11.85 2.91 -14.44
CA HIS A 133 -13.23 2.49 -14.65
C HIS A 133 -14.15 3.62 -15.11
N THR A 134 -13.59 4.66 -15.75
CA THR A 134 -14.39 5.74 -16.37
C THR A 134 -15.29 5.20 -17.48
N TYR A 135 -14.85 4.17 -18.20
CA TYR A 135 -15.63 3.53 -19.27
C TYR A 135 -15.80 2.04 -18.97
N CYS A 136 -16.98 1.51 -19.35
CA CYS A 136 -17.31 0.11 -19.18
C CYS A 136 -16.45 -0.79 -20.05
N GLY A 137 -15.68 -1.70 -19.45
CA GLY A 137 -14.84 -2.67 -20.17
C GLY A 137 -15.63 -3.66 -21.03
N ARG A 138 -16.99 -3.78 -20.85
CA ARG A 138 -17.86 -4.65 -21.62
C ARG A 138 -18.39 -3.98 -22.89
N CYS A 139 -18.81 -2.70 -22.81
CA CYS A 139 -19.54 -2.04 -23.91
C CYS A 139 -19.03 -0.62 -24.24
N GLY A 140 -17.98 -0.14 -23.59
CA GLY A 140 -17.36 1.17 -23.85
C GLY A 140 -18.19 2.38 -23.36
N THR A 141 -19.38 2.18 -22.80
CA THR A 141 -20.21 3.30 -22.30
C THR A 141 -19.61 3.93 -21.05
N LYS A 142 -19.67 5.26 -20.94
CA LYS A 142 -19.21 5.97 -19.73
C LYS A 142 -20.01 5.52 -18.50
N MET A 143 -19.30 5.14 -17.45
CA MET A 143 -19.87 4.67 -16.18
C MET A 143 -20.18 5.84 -15.24
N HIS A 144 -21.04 5.59 -14.26
CA HIS A 144 -21.38 6.54 -13.19
C HIS A 144 -21.35 5.85 -11.83
N ALA A 145 -21.16 6.61 -10.76
CA ALA A 145 -21.30 6.13 -9.40
C ALA A 145 -22.80 6.08 -9.01
N PRO A 146 -23.32 4.96 -8.51
CA PRO A 146 -24.74 4.83 -8.13
C PRO A 146 -25.12 5.66 -6.88
N GLY A 147 -24.13 6.06 -6.06
CA GLY A 147 -24.30 6.96 -4.91
C GLY A 147 -24.57 6.27 -3.57
N ASN A 148 -25.06 5.04 -3.57
CA ASN A 148 -25.36 4.26 -2.36
C ASN A 148 -24.20 3.35 -1.90
N GLU A 149 -23.23 3.13 -2.77
CA GLU A 149 -22.05 2.31 -2.50
C GLU A 149 -20.85 2.80 -3.32
N ARG A 150 -19.63 2.37 -2.94
CA ARG A 150 -18.41 2.64 -3.69
C ARG A 150 -18.33 1.69 -4.88
N ALA A 151 -19.05 2.01 -5.94
CA ALA A 151 -19.09 1.25 -7.18
C ALA A 151 -19.14 2.17 -8.40
N MET A 152 -18.82 1.64 -9.57
CA MET A 152 -19.12 2.24 -10.86
C MET A 152 -20.10 1.35 -11.60
N GLN A 153 -21.17 1.95 -12.12
CA GLN A 153 -22.23 1.25 -12.83
C GLN A 153 -22.33 1.72 -14.28
N CYS A 154 -22.47 0.78 -15.20
CA CYS A 154 -22.72 1.07 -16.60
C CYS A 154 -24.22 1.30 -16.84
N PRO A 155 -24.66 2.48 -17.32
CA PRO A 155 -26.08 2.74 -17.57
C PRO A 155 -26.63 1.96 -18.78
N SER A 156 -25.74 1.46 -19.66
CA SER A 156 -26.14 0.74 -20.88
C SER A 156 -26.32 -0.77 -20.66
N CYS A 157 -25.34 -1.42 -20.03
CA CYS A 157 -25.35 -2.89 -19.89
C CYS A 157 -25.47 -3.40 -18.45
N GLY A 158 -25.58 -2.50 -17.46
CA GLY A 158 -25.75 -2.84 -16.05
C GLY A 158 -24.49 -3.39 -15.36
N ALA A 159 -23.33 -3.46 -16.05
CA ALA A 159 -22.10 -3.94 -15.44
C ALA A 159 -21.70 -3.07 -14.24
N LEU A 160 -21.29 -3.73 -13.15
CA LEU A 160 -20.78 -3.11 -11.93
C LEU A 160 -19.28 -3.35 -11.84
N SER A 161 -18.54 -2.36 -11.34
CA SER A 161 -17.14 -2.46 -10.95
C SER A 161 -16.96 -1.93 -9.53
N TYR A 162 -16.26 -2.69 -8.70
CA TYR A 162 -15.87 -2.33 -7.34
C TYR A 162 -14.38 -2.02 -7.27
N PRO A 163 -13.90 -1.29 -6.23
CA PRO A 163 -12.47 -1.07 -6.04
C PRO A 163 -11.70 -2.38 -6.06
N VAL A 164 -10.61 -2.40 -6.85
CA VAL A 164 -9.76 -3.59 -7.00
C VAL A 164 -8.72 -3.60 -5.88
N ILE A 165 -8.59 -4.75 -5.24
CA ILE A 165 -7.52 -5.07 -4.29
C ILE A 165 -6.90 -6.38 -4.76
N CYS A 166 -5.61 -6.37 -5.11
CA CYS A 166 -4.90 -7.54 -5.61
C CYS A 166 -4.26 -8.29 -4.43
N PRO A 167 -4.70 -9.54 -4.12
CA PRO A 167 -4.05 -10.35 -3.11
C PRO A 167 -2.65 -10.74 -3.56
N SER A 168 -1.68 -10.69 -2.64
CA SER A 168 -0.30 -11.11 -2.90
C SER A 168 0.35 -11.60 -1.60
N VAL A 169 1.44 -12.36 -1.74
CA VAL A 169 2.19 -12.90 -0.61
C VAL A 169 3.55 -12.22 -0.47
N ILE A 170 4.04 -12.14 0.76
CA ILE A 170 5.44 -11.84 1.10
C ILE A 170 5.98 -13.02 1.89
N VAL A 171 7.08 -13.61 1.46
CA VAL A 171 7.56 -14.88 1.98
C VAL A 171 8.96 -14.77 2.57
N ALA A 172 9.06 -14.86 3.89
CA ALA A 172 10.32 -14.97 4.62
C ALA A 172 10.72 -16.46 4.70
N ILE A 173 11.64 -16.88 3.84
CA ILE A 173 12.11 -18.26 3.75
C ILE A 173 13.30 -18.42 4.70
N THR A 174 13.20 -19.37 5.61
CA THR A 174 14.23 -19.66 6.62
C THR A 174 14.87 -21.02 6.43
N ASP A 175 16.18 -21.11 6.74
CA ASP A 175 16.91 -22.35 6.85
C ASP A 175 17.68 -22.32 8.19
N GLY A 176 17.07 -22.82 9.24
CA GLY A 176 17.55 -22.68 10.61
C GLY A 176 17.66 -21.21 11.01
N ASP A 177 18.86 -20.73 11.27
CA ASP A 177 19.13 -19.35 11.67
C ASP A 177 19.50 -18.42 10.49
N ARG A 178 19.18 -18.84 9.26
CA ARG A 178 19.40 -18.07 8.04
C ARG A 178 18.07 -17.62 7.42
N LEU A 179 18.07 -16.43 6.84
CA LEU A 179 16.97 -15.85 6.07
C LEU A 179 17.41 -15.63 4.63
N LEU A 180 16.58 -16.01 3.66
CA LEU A 180 16.79 -15.71 2.26
C LEU A 180 16.38 -14.27 1.96
N LEU A 181 17.28 -13.49 1.41
CA LEU A 181 16.99 -12.15 0.88
C LEU A 181 17.25 -12.09 -0.61
N THR A 182 16.41 -11.35 -1.32
CA THR A 182 16.46 -11.19 -2.77
C THR A 182 16.66 -9.74 -3.17
N LYS A 183 17.06 -9.49 -4.44
CA LYS A 183 17.00 -8.18 -5.09
C LYS A 183 16.41 -8.33 -6.48
N TYR A 184 15.51 -7.44 -6.81
CA TYR A 184 14.91 -7.41 -8.14
C TYR A 184 15.93 -7.13 -9.24
N ALA A 185 15.71 -7.72 -10.40
CA ALA A 185 16.47 -7.40 -11.59
C ALA A 185 16.22 -5.93 -12.02
N PRO A 186 17.22 -5.24 -12.59
CA PRO A 186 17.05 -3.87 -13.08
C PRO A 186 15.96 -3.70 -14.13
N SER A 187 15.70 -4.74 -14.92
CA SER A 187 14.63 -4.82 -15.91
C SER A 187 13.25 -4.90 -15.28
N HIS A 188 13.14 -5.51 -14.08
CA HIS A 188 11.89 -5.74 -13.40
C HIS A 188 11.49 -4.61 -12.47
N SER A 189 12.45 -4.04 -11.73
CA SER A 189 12.20 -2.96 -10.76
C SER A 189 13.38 -2.01 -10.62
N SER A 190 13.09 -0.75 -10.33
CA SER A 190 14.10 0.25 -9.91
C SER A 190 14.53 0.09 -8.45
N HIS A 191 13.82 -0.73 -7.67
CA HIS A 191 14.13 -0.98 -6.26
C HIS A 191 15.43 -1.76 -6.12
N ARG A 192 16.38 -1.23 -5.34
CA ARG A 192 17.75 -1.78 -5.20
C ARG A 192 18.03 -2.38 -3.83
N GLN A 193 17.09 -2.25 -2.90
CA GLN A 193 17.23 -2.78 -1.55
C GLN A 193 16.93 -4.28 -1.53
N TYR A 194 17.41 -4.94 -0.48
CA TYR A 194 17.02 -6.31 -0.22
C TYR A 194 15.52 -6.42 0.05
N ALA A 195 14.92 -7.47 -0.46
CA ALA A 195 13.51 -7.79 -0.36
C ALA A 195 13.33 -9.26 0.05
N LEU A 196 12.11 -9.67 0.28
CA LEU A 196 11.67 -11.05 0.40
C LEU A 196 11.01 -11.47 -0.91
N VAL A 197 10.92 -12.77 -1.16
CA VAL A 197 10.12 -13.33 -2.27
C VAL A 197 8.68 -12.83 -2.16
N ALA A 198 8.09 -12.41 -3.27
CA ALA A 198 6.76 -11.81 -3.28
C ALA A 198 6.08 -11.95 -4.64
N GLY A 199 4.82 -12.34 -4.65
CA GLY A 199 4.06 -12.40 -5.88
C GLY A 199 2.55 -12.33 -5.69
N TYR A 200 1.85 -12.15 -6.81
CA TYR A 200 0.39 -12.06 -6.84
C TYR A 200 -0.24 -13.46 -6.85
N THR A 201 -1.39 -13.53 -6.16
CA THR A 201 -2.21 -14.75 -6.18
C THR A 201 -2.92 -14.87 -7.52
N GLU A 202 -2.80 -16.01 -8.16
CA GLU A 202 -3.49 -16.33 -9.41
C GLU A 202 -4.94 -16.78 -9.17
N VAL A 203 -5.77 -16.65 -10.21
CA VAL A 203 -7.18 -17.07 -10.14
C VAL A 203 -7.28 -18.56 -9.85
N GLY A 204 -7.89 -18.89 -8.72
CA GLY A 204 -8.08 -20.28 -8.27
C GLY A 204 -7.02 -20.77 -7.28
N GLU A 205 -5.99 -19.99 -6.98
CA GLU A 205 -5.02 -20.31 -5.93
C GLU A 205 -5.51 -19.89 -4.54
N THR A 206 -5.06 -20.62 -3.53
CA THR A 206 -5.02 -20.13 -2.14
C THR A 206 -3.72 -19.38 -1.90
N LEU A 207 -3.65 -18.58 -0.83
CA LEU A 207 -2.40 -17.87 -0.47
C LEU A 207 -1.24 -18.84 -0.20
N GLU A 208 -1.52 -20.01 0.39
CA GLU A 208 -0.52 -21.05 0.63
C GLU A 208 0.01 -21.66 -0.68
N GLN A 209 -0.86 -21.85 -1.67
CA GLN A 209 -0.45 -22.31 -3.01
C GLN A 209 0.40 -21.26 -3.71
N THR A 210 0.03 -19.98 -3.59
CA THR A 210 0.83 -18.85 -4.10
C THR A 210 2.23 -18.85 -3.48
N VAL A 211 2.35 -19.06 -2.15
CA VAL A 211 3.66 -19.15 -1.48
C VAL A 211 4.52 -20.25 -2.11
N HIS A 212 3.97 -21.44 -2.30
CA HIS A 212 4.73 -22.57 -2.88
C HIS A 212 5.14 -22.31 -4.33
N ARG A 213 4.27 -21.72 -5.14
CA ARG A 213 4.53 -21.41 -6.55
C ARG A 213 5.61 -20.32 -6.68
N GLU A 214 5.42 -19.16 -6.03
CA GLU A 214 6.35 -18.03 -6.13
C GLU A 214 7.76 -18.39 -5.62
N VAL A 215 7.85 -19.13 -4.51
CA VAL A 215 9.15 -19.61 -4.01
C VAL A 215 9.83 -20.57 -5.00
N MET A 216 9.04 -21.43 -5.65
CA MET A 216 9.59 -22.35 -6.65
C MET A 216 10.01 -21.62 -7.92
N GLU A 217 9.23 -20.63 -8.39
CA GLU A 217 9.49 -19.86 -9.61
C GLU A 217 10.70 -18.95 -9.44
N GLU A 218 10.72 -18.12 -8.38
CA GLU A 218 11.77 -17.12 -8.22
C GLU A 218 13.12 -17.67 -7.77
N VAL A 219 13.13 -18.69 -6.88
CA VAL A 219 14.35 -19.17 -6.21
C VAL A 219 14.56 -20.68 -6.26
N GLY A 220 13.64 -21.45 -6.86
CA GLY A 220 13.76 -22.90 -7.07
C GLY A 220 13.70 -23.75 -5.80
N LEU A 221 13.18 -23.21 -4.70
CA LEU A 221 13.14 -23.91 -3.41
C LEU A 221 11.78 -24.57 -3.15
N LYS A 222 11.80 -25.70 -2.44
CA LYS A 222 10.62 -26.25 -1.80
C LYS A 222 10.55 -25.75 -0.37
N VAL A 223 9.33 -25.47 0.11
CA VAL A 223 9.10 -24.94 1.47
C VAL A 223 8.02 -25.73 2.19
N LYS A 224 8.09 -25.70 3.52
CA LYS A 224 7.15 -26.33 4.44
C LYS A 224 6.89 -25.42 5.64
N ASN A 225 6.01 -25.84 6.55
CA ASN A 225 5.76 -25.14 7.82
C ASN A 225 5.38 -23.68 7.60
N LEU A 226 4.43 -23.41 6.69
CA LEU A 226 3.93 -22.07 6.43
C LEU A 226 3.27 -21.50 7.69
N ARG A 227 3.71 -20.32 8.10
CA ARG A 227 3.23 -19.61 9.29
C ARG A 227 2.80 -18.22 8.88
N TYR A 228 1.50 -17.96 8.87
CA TYR A 228 0.98 -16.62 8.62
C TYR A 228 1.48 -15.66 9.71
N TYR A 229 1.95 -14.50 9.29
CA TYR A 229 2.44 -13.47 10.19
C TYR A 229 1.41 -12.35 10.36
N LYS A 230 1.12 -11.62 9.27
CA LYS A 230 0.25 -10.45 9.29
C LYS A 230 -0.11 -10.07 7.84
N SER A 231 -1.12 -9.22 7.66
CA SER A 231 -1.41 -8.60 6.36
C SER A 231 -1.15 -7.10 6.38
N GLN A 232 -0.88 -6.54 5.20
CA GLN A 232 -0.70 -5.11 4.98
C GLN A 232 -1.43 -4.67 3.72
N PRO A 233 -2.35 -3.67 3.79
CA PRO A 233 -2.81 -2.96 2.60
C PRO A 233 -1.64 -2.14 2.03
N TRP A 234 -1.30 -2.37 0.78
CA TRP A 234 -0.21 -1.69 0.11
C TRP A 234 -0.73 -0.91 -1.09
N SER A 235 -1.28 0.28 -0.82
CA SER A 235 -1.95 1.12 -1.81
C SER A 235 -1.03 1.67 -2.90
N PHE A 236 0.29 1.59 -2.74
CA PHE A 236 1.26 1.94 -3.79
C PHE A 236 1.17 1.04 -5.03
N SER A 237 0.73 -0.21 -4.86
CA SER A 237 0.49 -1.16 -5.96
C SER A 237 -0.93 -1.72 -5.99
N GLY A 238 -1.82 -1.21 -5.13
CA GLY A 238 -3.20 -1.71 -5.03
C GLY A 238 -3.32 -3.11 -4.43
N SER A 239 -2.31 -3.56 -3.68
CA SER A 239 -2.22 -4.93 -3.15
C SER A 239 -2.71 -5.03 -1.71
N LEU A 240 -3.17 -6.24 -1.34
CA LEU A 240 -3.23 -6.71 0.03
C LEU A 240 -2.17 -7.79 0.21
N LEU A 241 -1.09 -7.44 0.89
CA LEU A 241 0.03 -8.33 1.16
C LEU A 241 -0.30 -9.25 2.33
N ALA A 242 -0.06 -10.56 2.18
CA ALA A 242 -0.11 -11.55 3.25
C ALA A 242 1.30 -12.06 3.52
N GLY A 243 1.83 -11.78 4.71
CA GLY A 243 3.17 -12.19 5.13
C GLY A 243 3.19 -13.60 5.68
N PHE A 244 4.09 -14.43 5.16
CA PHE A 244 4.35 -15.78 5.63
C PHE A 244 5.81 -15.98 5.95
N TYR A 245 6.08 -16.69 7.06
CA TYR A 245 7.34 -17.37 7.28
C TYR A 245 7.19 -18.84 6.87
N CYS A 246 8.25 -19.40 6.33
CA CYS A 246 8.30 -20.82 6.00
C CYS A 246 9.72 -21.35 6.12
N ASP A 247 9.87 -22.66 6.24
CA ASP A 247 11.16 -23.32 6.31
C ASP A 247 11.47 -24.00 4.98
N VAL A 248 12.73 -24.02 4.56
CA VAL A 248 13.17 -24.83 3.42
C VAL A 248 12.82 -26.30 3.65
N ASP A 249 12.35 -26.98 2.61
CA ASP A 249 12.10 -28.40 2.60
C ASP A 249 13.11 -29.13 1.70
N GLY A 250 14.17 -29.65 2.30
CA GLY A 250 15.24 -30.37 1.60
C GLY A 250 16.47 -29.52 1.31
N ASP A 251 16.95 -29.53 0.05
CA ASP A 251 18.17 -28.84 -0.37
C ASP A 251 17.97 -27.31 -0.42
N PRO A 252 18.80 -26.51 0.29
CA PRO A 252 18.72 -25.06 0.28
C PRO A 252 19.41 -24.39 -0.93
N SER A 253 19.83 -25.16 -1.93
CA SER A 253 20.49 -24.66 -3.14
C SER A 253 19.53 -23.82 -3.98
N ILE A 254 19.90 -22.56 -4.26
CA ILE A 254 19.06 -21.58 -4.96
C ILE A 254 19.22 -21.77 -6.48
N THR A 255 18.09 -21.82 -7.18
CA THR A 255 18.00 -21.67 -8.64
C THR A 255 17.27 -20.38 -8.94
N LEU A 256 18.01 -19.35 -9.31
CA LEU A 256 17.50 -17.99 -9.47
C LEU A 256 16.79 -17.79 -10.83
N ASP A 257 15.55 -17.28 -10.81
CA ASP A 257 14.97 -16.66 -11.99
C ASP A 257 15.61 -15.30 -12.25
N ARG A 258 16.44 -15.21 -13.31
CA ARG A 258 17.19 -14.01 -13.66
C ARG A 258 16.39 -12.94 -14.38
N GLU A 259 15.18 -13.21 -14.79
CA GLU A 259 14.28 -12.24 -15.38
C GLU A 259 13.68 -11.33 -14.28
N GLU A 260 13.36 -11.91 -13.13
CA GLU A 260 12.76 -11.19 -12.01
C GLU A 260 13.78 -10.75 -10.97
N LEU A 261 14.76 -11.58 -10.63
CA LEU A 261 15.73 -11.35 -9.58
C LEU A 261 17.16 -11.25 -10.08
N SER A 262 17.92 -10.30 -9.54
CA SER A 262 19.37 -10.18 -9.77
C SER A 262 20.20 -10.91 -8.71
N VAL A 263 19.66 -11.05 -7.50
CA VAL A 263 20.34 -11.65 -6.33
C VAL A 263 19.33 -12.46 -5.52
N ALA A 264 19.77 -13.62 -5.03
CA ALA A 264 19.13 -14.33 -3.91
C ALA A 264 20.24 -14.96 -3.07
N GLU A 265 20.33 -14.59 -1.80
CA GLU A 265 21.41 -14.97 -0.89
C GLU A 265 20.90 -15.27 0.50
N TRP A 266 21.51 -16.30 1.14
CA TRP A 266 21.27 -16.62 2.53
C TRP A 266 22.10 -15.72 3.45
N PHE A 267 21.44 -15.13 4.44
CA PHE A 267 22.08 -14.33 5.48
C PHE A 267 21.86 -14.96 6.85
N ASP A 268 22.91 -15.11 7.61
CA ASP A 268 22.79 -15.46 9.03
C ASP A 268 22.05 -14.31 9.77
N ARG A 269 21.24 -14.66 10.76
CA ARG A 269 20.48 -13.69 11.57
C ARG A 269 21.32 -12.54 12.07
N ALA A 270 22.55 -12.81 12.52
CA ALA A 270 23.48 -11.84 13.05
C ALA A 270 24.11 -10.91 11.98
N SER A 271 24.07 -11.32 10.70
CA SER A 271 24.71 -10.59 9.59
C SER A 271 23.71 -10.03 8.58
N LEU A 272 22.43 -10.01 8.90
CA LEU A 272 21.39 -9.40 8.06
C LEU A 272 21.74 -7.94 7.76
N PRO A 273 21.63 -7.50 6.50
CA PRO A 273 21.83 -6.10 6.14
C PRO A 273 20.82 -5.20 6.85
N GLU A 274 21.17 -3.94 7.07
CA GLU A 274 20.24 -2.97 7.64
C GLU A 274 18.98 -2.85 6.79
N THR A 275 17.84 -2.74 7.46
CA THR A 275 16.53 -2.61 6.82
C THR A 275 16.08 -1.16 6.98
N PRO A 276 16.33 -0.30 5.97
CA PRO A 276 16.14 1.15 6.14
C PRO A 276 14.66 1.57 6.20
N ASN A 277 13.74 0.68 5.82
CA ASN A 277 12.32 1.05 5.70
C ASN A 277 11.39 0.01 6.35
N LEU A 278 10.94 0.33 7.57
CA LEU A 278 10.02 -0.50 8.35
C LEU A 278 8.53 -0.20 8.07
N ILE A 279 8.22 0.72 7.17
CA ILE A 279 6.82 0.99 6.80
C ILE A 279 6.20 -0.13 5.95
N SER A 280 7.04 -0.98 5.34
CA SER A 280 6.61 -2.13 4.55
C SER A 280 6.62 -3.41 5.36
N LEU A 281 5.71 -4.33 5.02
CA LEU A 281 5.66 -5.67 5.62
C LEU A 281 6.98 -6.42 5.45
N THR A 282 7.62 -6.31 4.30
CA THR A 282 8.96 -6.86 4.03
C THR A 282 9.98 -6.41 5.08
N GLY A 283 10.09 -5.10 5.30
CA GLY A 283 11.03 -4.56 6.28
C GLY A 283 10.74 -5.01 7.70
N GLU A 284 9.46 -5.01 8.09
CA GLU A 284 9.05 -5.49 9.40
C GLU A 284 9.34 -6.98 9.61
N MET A 285 9.10 -7.83 8.59
CA MET A 285 9.38 -9.26 8.68
C MET A 285 10.89 -9.54 8.80
N ILE A 286 11.74 -8.85 8.04
CA ILE A 286 13.20 -8.99 8.16
C ILE A 286 13.66 -8.61 9.58
N GLU A 287 13.14 -7.50 10.11
CA GLU A 287 13.48 -7.06 11.47
C GLU A 287 12.94 -8.00 12.56
N CYS A 288 11.72 -8.53 12.36
CA CYS A 288 11.12 -9.52 13.24
C CYS A 288 11.99 -10.79 13.33
N PHE A 289 12.48 -11.28 12.18
CA PHE A 289 13.43 -12.40 12.15
C PHE A 289 14.76 -12.03 12.82
N ARG A 290 15.33 -10.84 12.56
CA ARG A 290 16.55 -10.35 13.23
C ARG A 290 16.44 -10.43 14.76
N GLN A 291 15.27 -10.11 15.29
CA GLN A 291 14.99 -10.10 16.73
C GLN A 291 14.59 -11.47 17.31
N GLY A 292 14.50 -12.53 16.49
CA GLY A 292 14.06 -13.87 16.94
C GLY A 292 12.59 -13.91 17.35
N LYS A 293 11.74 -13.03 16.79
CA LYS A 293 10.31 -12.88 17.12
C LYS A 293 9.38 -13.45 16.05
N GLU A 294 9.92 -14.09 15.03
CA GLU A 294 9.12 -14.73 13.98
C GLU A 294 8.16 -15.79 14.57
N PRO A 295 6.99 -16.01 13.97
CA PRO A 295 6.06 -17.06 14.41
C PRO A 295 6.75 -18.42 14.45
N LYS A 296 6.64 -19.13 15.56
CA LYS A 296 7.15 -20.48 15.73
C LYS A 296 6.10 -21.49 15.26
N GLN A 297 6.57 -22.66 14.88
CA GLN A 297 5.68 -23.79 14.62
C GLN A 297 5.03 -24.21 15.95
N ASN A 298 3.70 -24.35 15.94
CA ASN A 298 2.93 -24.88 17.08
C ASN A 298 3.12 -26.38 17.21
#